data_a89681ea705323a0759c7b709a114416
#
_entry.id   a89681ea705323a0759c7b709a114416
#
_cell.length_a   1.000
_cell.length_b   1.000
_cell.length_c   1.000
_cell.angle_alpha   90.00
_cell.angle_beta   90.00
_cell.angle_gamma   90.00
#
_symmetry.space_group_name_H-M   'P 1'
#
loop_
_entity.id
_entity.type
_entity.pdbx_description
1 polymer ?
#
loop_
_entity_poly.entity_id
_entity_poly.type
_entity_poly.pdbx_seq_one_letter_code
_entity_poly.pdbx_strand_id
1 'polypeptide(L)'
;DLSGMMFVIAASDDRALNNYVAELCKAKKIPVNVVDNKEACSFLFPALVKEGKLTVGISTEGASPQIASELRSKVAQELPDRMEEILDYLMKLRKEAQTRIAEDRIRAAFLKKAAMRCMEMNRQLFKEEEEALYIECNTSVQSNQKSSVTLVGAGCGAYDFITVKGLNAIRNAQVLVYDDLIDLRLLDYACESCEKLYAGKRRGKHSMPQEEINE
;
A
#
# COMPACT_ATOMS: atom_id res chain seq x y z
N ASP A 1 7.91 -41.71 -0.19
CA ASP A 1 7.89 -41.38 1.23
C ASP A 1 7.74 -39.88 1.43
N LEU A 2 6.78 -39.46 2.29
CA LEU A 2 6.48 -38.04 2.60
C LEU A 2 6.98 -37.65 4.00
N SER A 3 7.82 -38.48 4.61
CA SER A 3 8.34 -38.24 5.96
C SER A 3 9.27 -37.04 5.98
N GLY A 4 9.03 -36.10 6.87
CA GLY A 4 9.82 -34.87 7.02
C GLY A 4 9.57 -33.76 5.99
N MET A 5 8.60 -33.93 5.10
CA MET A 5 8.23 -32.88 4.14
C MET A 5 7.43 -31.79 4.86
N MET A 6 7.81 -30.53 4.63
CA MET A 6 7.07 -29.35 5.16
C MET A 6 5.84 -29.05 4.30
N PHE A 7 5.92 -29.24 3.00
CA PHE A 7 4.82 -29.12 2.03
C PHE A 7 5.14 -29.95 0.78
N VAL A 8 4.14 -30.23 -0.02
CA VAL A 8 4.27 -31.02 -1.26
C VAL A 8 3.63 -30.28 -2.42
N ILE A 9 4.24 -30.40 -3.61
CA ILE A 9 3.66 -29.95 -4.87
C ILE A 9 3.48 -31.18 -5.75
N ALA A 10 2.22 -31.50 -6.10
CA ALA A 10 1.87 -32.58 -7.01
C ALA A 10 1.65 -31.99 -8.41
N ALA A 11 2.58 -32.24 -9.32
CA ALA A 11 2.66 -31.63 -10.64
C ALA A 11 3.04 -32.65 -11.73
N SER A 12 2.53 -33.90 -11.61
CA SER A 12 2.74 -34.91 -12.66
C SER A 12 1.63 -34.81 -13.71
N ASP A 13 1.88 -35.40 -14.87
CA ASP A 13 0.86 -35.54 -15.94
C ASP A 13 -0.24 -36.55 -15.57
N ASP A 14 0.00 -37.39 -14.55
CA ASP A 14 -0.98 -38.36 -14.04
C ASP A 14 -1.86 -37.72 -12.94
N ARG A 15 -3.09 -37.38 -13.30
CA ARG A 15 -4.07 -36.81 -12.36
C ARG A 15 -4.43 -37.78 -11.22
N ALA A 16 -4.42 -39.12 -11.47
CA ALA A 16 -4.73 -40.10 -10.43
C ALA A 16 -3.61 -40.13 -9.37
N LEU A 17 -2.36 -40.07 -9.81
CA LEU A 17 -1.21 -39.93 -8.93
C LEU A 17 -1.24 -38.65 -8.12
N ASN A 18 -1.53 -37.51 -8.77
CA ASN A 18 -1.59 -36.22 -8.08
C ASN A 18 -2.68 -36.23 -6.98
N ASN A 19 -3.85 -36.77 -7.26
CA ASN A 19 -4.94 -36.91 -6.28
C ASN A 19 -4.56 -37.87 -5.14
N TYR A 20 -3.93 -38.99 -5.46
CA TYR A 20 -3.43 -39.93 -4.44
C TYR A 20 -2.41 -39.28 -3.50
N VAL A 21 -1.48 -38.50 -4.05
CA VAL A 21 -0.52 -37.72 -3.26
C VAL A 21 -1.24 -36.70 -2.35
N ALA A 22 -2.27 -36.01 -2.87
CA ALA A 22 -3.06 -35.06 -2.09
C ALA A 22 -3.73 -35.73 -0.89
N GLU A 23 -4.38 -36.90 -1.09
CA GLU A 23 -5.02 -37.64 0.01
C GLU A 23 -4.00 -38.13 1.06
N LEU A 24 -2.83 -38.59 0.62
CA LEU A 24 -1.74 -38.95 1.55
C LEU A 24 -1.26 -37.76 2.36
N CYS A 25 -1.10 -36.59 1.73
CA CYS A 25 -0.72 -35.34 2.40
C CYS A 25 -1.78 -34.91 3.41
N LYS A 26 -3.06 -34.96 3.03
CA LYS A 26 -4.19 -34.64 3.89
C LYS A 26 -4.23 -35.54 5.13
N ALA A 27 -4.07 -36.86 4.96
CA ALA A 27 -4.02 -37.82 6.07
C ALA A 27 -2.85 -37.54 7.03
N LYS A 28 -1.72 -37.06 6.52
CA LYS A 28 -0.52 -36.71 7.29
C LYS A 28 -0.48 -35.25 7.76
N LYS A 29 -1.50 -34.44 7.44
CA LYS A 29 -1.57 -33.00 7.72
C LYS A 29 -0.39 -32.21 7.13
N ILE A 30 0.10 -32.64 5.96
CA ILE A 30 1.15 -31.95 5.21
C ILE A 30 0.48 -31.02 4.19
N PRO A 31 0.82 -29.73 4.15
CA PRO A 31 0.30 -28.83 3.12
C PRO A 31 0.62 -29.32 1.71
N VAL A 32 -0.37 -29.29 0.81
CA VAL A 32 -0.21 -29.75 -0.56
C VAL A 32 -0.81 -28.75 -1.56
N ASN A 33 -0.08 -28.53 -2.64
CA ASN A 33 -0.58 -27.86 -3.84
C ASN A 33 -0.63 -28.87 -4.98
N VAL A 34 -1.78 -28.97 -5.64
CA VAL A 34 -2.00 -29.86 -6.80
C VAL A 34 -2.19 -28.98 -8.02
N VAL A 35 -1.33 -29.11 -9.00
CA VAL A 35 -1.44 -28.36 -10.26
C VAL A 35 -2.74 -28.75 -10.97
N ASP A 36 -3.46 -27.75 -11.47
CA ASP A 36 -4.73 -27.87 -12.18
C ASP A 36 -5.90 -28.51 -11.36
N ASN A 37 -5.75 -28.63 -10.04
CA ASN A 37 -6.81 -29.12 -9.16
C ASN A 37 -6.91 -28.31 -7.86
N LYS A 38 -7.63 -27.18 -7.90
CA LYS A 38 -7.80 -26.28 -6.75
C LYS A 38 -8.41 -26.98 -5.52
N GLU A 39 -9.38 -27.87 -5.72
CA GLU A 39 -10.11 -28.51 -4.62
C GLU A 39 -9.23 -29.49 -3.82
N ALA A 40 -8.20 -30.04 -4.46
CA ALA A 40 -7.22 -30.90 -3.81
C ALA A 40 -6.12 -30.11 -3.10
N CYS A 41 -6.03 -28.79 -3.30
CA CYS A 41 -5.02 -27.94 -2.69
C CYS A 41 -5.38 -27.56 -1.25
N SER A 42 -4.40 -27.56 -0.35
CA SER A 42 -4.51 -26.93 0.97
C SER A 42 -3.94 -25.50 1.00
N PHE A 43 -3.17 -25.12 -0.02
CA PHE A 43 -2.69 -23.75 -0.25
C PHE A 43 -2.51 -23.50 -1.74
N LEU A 44 -2.52 -22.22 -2.12
CA LEU A 44 -2.33 -21.78 -3.51
C LEU A 44 -1.13 -20.82 -3.58
N PHE A 45 -0.34 -20.94 -4.66
CA PHE A 45 0.71 -19.98 -4.94
C PHE A 45 0.13 -18.72 -5.57
N PRO A 46 0.49 -17.53 -5.07
CA PRO A 46 0.12 -16.28 -5.72
C PRO A 46 0.95 -16.06 -7.00
N ALA A 47 0.43 -15.26 -7.91
CA ALA A 47 1.24 -14.67 -8.97
C ALA A 47 2.23 -13.67 -8.34
N LEU A 48 3.53 -13.80 -8.65
CA LEU A 48 4.58 -13.02 -8.00
C LEU A 48 5.17 -11.98 -8.96
N VAL A 49 5.33 -10.75 -8.47
CA VAL A 49 6.28 -9.78 -8.99
C VAL A 49 7.49 -9.80 -8.07
N LYS A 50 8.69 -9.90 -8.64
CA LYS A 50 9.93 -9.93 -7.87
C LYS A 50 10.96 -8.99 -8.51
N GLU A 51 11.37 -7.98 -7.74
CA GLU A 51 12.39 -7.01 -8.12
C GLU A 51 13.40 -6.89 -6.98
N GLY A 52 14.51 -7.62 -7.07
CA GLY A 52 15.49 -7.73 -6.00
C GLY A 52 14.88 -8.22 -4.69
N LYS A 53 14.82 -7.34 -3.70
CA LYS A 53 14.25 -7.62 -2.37
C LYS A 53 12.73 -7.38 -2.27
N LEU A 54 12.13 -6.72 -3.28
CA LEU A 54 10.69 -6.56 -3.33
C LEU A 54 10.03 -7.84 -3.82
N THR A 55 9.00 -8.28 -3.13
CA THR A 55 8.11 -9.35 -3.59
C THR A 55 6.67 -8.92 -3.38
N VAL A 56 5.88 -8.93 -4.45
CA VAL A 56 4.44 -8.67 -4.40
C VAL A 56 3.72 -9.95 -4.80
N GLY A 57 2.86 -10.46 -3.92
CA GLY A 57 2.03 -11.64 -4.18
C GLY A 57 0.58 -11.23 -4.49
N ILE A 58 0.03 -11.74 -5.59
CA ILE A 58 -1.33 -11.47 -6.03
C ILE A 58 -2.10 -12.79 -6.09
N SER A 59 -3.12 -12.93 -5.27
CA SER A 59 -3.98 -14.12 -5.22
C SER A 59 -5.43 -13.73 -5.51
N THR A 60 -6.10 -14.56 -6.30
CA THR A 60 -7.54 -14.51 -6.54
C THR A 60 -8.23 -15.71 -5.91
N GLU A 61 -7.58 -16.38 -4.95
CA GLU A 61 -8.02 -17.63 -4.34
C GLU A 61 -8.35 -18.71 -5.40
N GLY A 62 -7.65 -18.67 -6.53
CA GLY A 62 -7.87 -19.58 -7.65
C GLY A 62 -9.15 -19.28 -8.48
N ALA A 63 -9.82 -18.13 -8.24
CA ALA A 63 -10.99 -17.74 -9.01
C ALA A 63 -10.64 -17.39 -10.47
N SER A 64 -9.51 -16.71 -10.69
CA SER A 64 -9.06 -16.38 -12.05
C SER A 64 -7.53 -16.18 -12.12
N PRO A 65 -6.79 -17.18 -12.59
CA PRO A 65 -5.36 -17.04 -12.86
C PRO A 65 -5.04 -15.93 -13.86
N GLN A 66 -5.94 -15.67 -14.81
CA GLN A 66 -5.79 -14.64 -15.83
C GLN A 66 -5.80 -13.24 -15.21
N ILE A 67 -6.75 -12.97 -14.29
CA ILE A 67 -6.80 -11.69 -13.56
C ILE A 67 -5.55 -11.53 -12.69
N ALA A 68 -5.11 -12.56 -11.98
CA ALA A 68 -3.89 -12.51 -11.17
C ALA A 68 -2.66 -12.19 -12.03
N SER A 69 -2.56 -12.80 -13.23
CA SER A 69 -1.47 -12.54 -14.19
C SER A 69 -1.51 -11.13 -14.76
N GLU A 70 -2.69 -10.63 -15.12
CA GLU A 70 -2.88 -9.26 -15.62
C GLU A 70 -2.50 -8.22 -14.56
N LEU A 71 -2.98 -8.40 -13.33
CA LEU A 71 -2.63 -7.51 -12.22
C LEU A 71 -1.13 -7.57 -11.90
N ARG A 72 -0.50 -8.75 -11.97
CA ARG A 72 0.94 -8.89 -11.83
C ARG A 72 1.69 -8.03 -12.86
N SER A 73 1.26 -8.07 -14.12
CA SER A 73 1.89 -7.30 -15.20
C SER A 73 1.71 -5.80 -14.98
N LYS A 74 0.53 -5.34 -14.56
CA LYS A 74 0.27 -3.93 -14.23
C LYS A 74 1.12 -3.46 -13.06
N VAL A 75 1.19 -4.24 -11.99
CA VAL A 75 2.03 -3.90 -10.83
C VAL A 75 3.50 -3.82 -11.24
N ALA A 76 3.99 -4.76 -12.05
CA ALA A 76 5.38 -4.74 -12.52
C ALA A 76 5.69 -3.49 -13.36
N GLN A 77 4.74 -3.00 -14.17
CA GLN A 77 4.90 -1.79 -14.99
C GLN A 77 4.90 -0.49 -14.17
N GLU A 78 4.22 -0.48 -13.03
CA GLU A 78 4.14 0.70 -12.15
C GLU A 78 5.33 0.79 -11.16
N LEU A 79 6.13 -0.27 -11.05
CA LEU A 79 7.30 -0.23 -10.18
C LEU A 79 8.43 0.60 -10.82
N PRO A 80 9.17 1.39 -10.00
CA PRO A 80 10.38 2.04 -10.46
C PRO A 80 11.40 1.05 -11.03
N ASP A 81 12.02 1.36 -12.18
CA ASP A 81 13.01 0.49 -12.85
C ASP A 81 14.22 0.16 -11.95
N ARG A 82 14.52 1.04 -10.98
CA ARG A 82 15.66 0.90 -10.06
C ARG A 82 15.23 0.48 -8.65
N MET A 83 14.14 -0.26 -8.52
CA MET A 83 13.56 -0.64 -7.23
C MET A 83 14.57 -1.40 -6.34
N GLU A 84 15.36 -2.29 -6.90
CA GLU A 84 16.37 -3.03 -6.15
C GLU A 84 17.41 -2.09 -5.53
N GLU A 85 17.95 -1.15 -6.32
CA GLU A 85 18.94 -0.16 -5.85
C GLU A 85 18.35 0.76 -4.78
N ILE A 86 17.09 1.19 -4.98
CA ILE A 86 16.36 2.01 -4.01
C ILE A 86 16.21 1.28 -2.68
N LEU A 87 15.81 0.02 -2.70
CA LEU A 87 15.63 -0.78 -1.48
C LEU A 87 16.95 -1.04 -0.76
N ASP A 88 18.02 -1.32 -1.50
CA ASP A 88 19.36 -1.50 -0.94
C ASP A 88 19.89 -0.22 -0.27
N TYR A 89 19.66 0.91 -0.92
CA TYR A 89 19.97 2.21 -0.34
C TYR A 89 19.17 2.50 0.92
N LEU A 90 17.83 2.33 0.88
CA LEU A 90 16.96 2.58 2.03
C LEU A 90 17.28 1.67 3.23
N MET A 91 17.71 0.44 2.97
CA MET A 91 18.16 -0.47 4.02
C MET A 91 19.44 0.04 4.72
N LYS A 92 20.40 0.60 3.97
CA LYS A 92 21.60 1.23 4.51
C LYS A 92 21.25 2.51 5.27
N LEU A 93 20.45 3.37 4.64
CA LEU A 93 19.97 4.63 5.24
C LEU A 93 19.26 4.41 6.58
N ARG A 94 18.45 3.33 6.69
CA ARG A 94 17.76 2.96 7.94
C ARG A 94 18.76 2.69 9.06
N LYS A 95 19.85 1.96 8.79
CA LYS A 95 20.89 1.67 9.79
C LYS A 95 21.62 2.94 10.21
N GLU A 96 21.98 3.80 9.25
CA GLU A 96 22.63 5.09 9.51
C GLU A 96 21.71 6.02 10.33
N ALA A 97 20.43 6.08 9.98
CA ALA A 97 19.45 6.89 10.69
C ALA A 97 19.23 6.43 12.15
N GLN A 98 19.34 5.13 12.44
CA GLN A 98 19.24 4.61 13.81
C GLN A 98 20.36 5.11 14.73
N THR A 99 21.55 5.29 14.18
CA THR A 99 22.69 5.79 14.96
C THR A 99 22.74 7.31 15.01
N ARG A 100 22.28 8.00 13.97
CA ARG A 100 22.36 9.45 13.79
C ARG A 100 21.19 10.21 14.39
N ILE A 101 19.97 9.65 14.34
CA ILE A 101 18.73 10.32 14.74
C ILE A 101 18.16 9.63 15.98
N ALA A 102 18.38 10.23 17.14
CA ALA A 102 17.95 9.67 18.42
C ALA A 102 16.42 9.69 18.58
N GLU A 103 15.76 10.75 18.09
CA GLU A 103 14.32 10.92 18.24
C GLU A 103 13.54 10.07 17.24
N ASP A 104 12.73 9.14 17.74
CA ASP A 104 11.97 8.16 16.93
C ASP A 104 11.03 8.83 15.93
N ARG A 105 10.37 9.93 16.31
CA ARG A 105 9.43 10.65 15.44
C ARG A 105 10.15 11.28 14.25
N ILE A 106 11.28 11.95 14.50
CA ILE A 106 12.09 12.55 13.43
C ILE A 106 12.64 11.46 12.52
N ARG A 107 13.15 10.36 13.09
CA ARG A 107 13.68 9.24 12.33
C ARG A 107 12.61 8.58 11.44
N ALA A 108 11.41 8.36 11.97
CA ALA A 108 10.29 7.80 11.19
C ALA A 108 9.86 8.73 10.05
N ALA A 109 9.74 10.04 10.32
CA ALA A 109 9.39 11.04 9.30
C ALA A 109 10.47 11.12 8.21
N PHE A 110 11.75 11.14 8.60
CA PHE A 110 12.88 11.15 7.68
C PHE A 110 12.88 9.93 6.76
N LEU A 111 12.79 8.72 7.32
CA LEU A 111 12.79 7.48 6.54
C LEU A 111 11.58 7.37 5.61
N LYS A 112 10.39 7.80 6.07
CA LYS A 112 9.18 7.84 5.23
C LYS A 112 9.34 8.79 4.04
N LYS A 113 9.80 10.02 4.29
CA LYS A 113 9.99 11.01 3.22
C LYS A 113 11.11 10.60 2.26
N ALA A 114 12.20 10.02 2.77
CA ALA A 114 13.29 9.50 1.93
C ALA A 114 12.78 8.41 0.98
N ALA A 115 12.00 7.44 1.48
CA ALA A 115 11.43 6.41 0.65
C ALA A 115 10.52 6.98 -0.45
N MET A 116 9.62 7.91 -0.10
CA MET A 116 8.72 8.55 -1.08
C MET A 116 9.50 9.31 -2.16
N ARG A 117 10.53 10.11 -1.77
CA ARG A 117 11.36 10.82 -2.74
C ARG A 117 12.14 9.89 -3.66
N CYS A 118 12.69 8.80 -3.14
CA CYS A 118 13.39 7.80 -3.95
C CYS A 118 12.46 7.18 -5.01
N MET A 119 11.22 6.85 -4.64
CA MET A 119 10.23 6.31 -5.57
C MET A 119 9.82 7.34 -6.64
N GLU A 120 9.56 8.59 -6.25
CA GLU A 120 9.19 9.67 -7.17
C GLU A 120 10.32 9.99 -8.18
N MET A 121 11.57 9.99 -7.71
CA MET A 121 12.75 10.31 -8.54
C MET A 121 13.32 9.10 -9.28
N ASN A 122 12.83 7.89 -8.99
CA ASN A 122 13.36 6.62 -9.51
C ASN A 122 14.89 6.46 -9.28
N ARG A 123 15.38 6.92 -8.13
CA ARG A 123 16.80 6.84 -7.72
C ARG A 123 16.98 7.02 -6.22
N GLN A 124 18.16 6.68 -5.73
CA GLN A 124 18.60 7.04 -4.38
C GLN A 124 18.79 8.58 -4.23
N LEU A 125 18.72 9.07 -3.00
CA LEU A 125 19.03 10.47 -2.69
C LEU A 125 20.55 10.69 -2.71
N PHE A 126 20.96 11.91 -3.08
CA PHE A 126 22.33 12.37 -2.85
C PHE A 126 22.52 12.79 -1.39
N LYS A 127 23.76 12.91 -0.94
CA LYS A 127 24.05 13.27 0.47
C LYS A 127 23.50 14.64 0.85
N GLU A 128 23.54 15.59 -0.07
CA GLU A 128 22.98 16.94 0.12
C GLU A 128 21.45 16.90 0.28
N GLU A 129 20.78 16.02 -0.46
CA GLU A 129 19.33 15.82 -0.37
C GLU A 129 18.94 15.14 0.96
N GLU A 130 19.75 14.18 1.45
CA GLU A 130 19.59 13.56 2.76
C GLU A 130 19.69 14.59 3.88
N GLU A 131 20.71 15.45 3.83
CA GLU A 131 20.93 16.50 4.83
C GLU A 131 19.78 17.52 4.84
N ALA A 132 19.38 17.99 3.67
CA ALA A 132 18.24 18.92 3.53
C ALA A 132 16.95 18.28 4.09
N LEU A 133 16.72 17.01 3.81
CA LEU A 133 15.56 16.26 4.30
C LEU A 133 15.60 16.08 5.82
N TYR A 134 16.78 15.81 6.39
CA TYR A 134 16.95 15.70 7.83
C TYR A 134 16.64 17.03 8.54
N ILE A 135 17.18 18.15 8.02
CA ILE A 135 16.91 19.49 8.55
C ILE A 135 15.39 19.80 8.47
N GLU A 136 14.76 19.51 7.34
CA GLU A 136 13.31 19.66 7.15
C GLU A 136 12.51 18.90 8.21
N CYS A 137 12.85 17.62 8.44
CA CYS A 137 12.16 16.80 9.42
C CYS A 137 12.38 17.27 10.85
N ASN A 138 13.62 17.67 11.19
CA ASN A 138 13.97 18.18 12.51
C ASN A 138 13.24 19.49 12.81
N THR A 139 13.22 20.43 11.87
CA THR A 139 12.53 21.71 12.02
C THR A 139 11.00 21.52 12.12
N SER A 140 10.44 20.61 11.34
CA SER A 140 8.98 20.33 11.33
C SER A 140 8.49 19.70 12.64
N VAL A 141 9.30 18.91 13.32
CA VAL A 141 8.94 18.27 14.60
C VAL A 141 9.15 19.25 15.76
N GLN A 142 10.16 20.13 15.69
CA GLN A 142 10.41 21.14 16.71
C GLN A 142 9.43 22.33 16.65
N SER A 143 9.00 22.73 15.46
CA SER A 143 7.86 23.62 15.31
C SER A 143 6.61 22.76 15.56
N ASN A 144 6.01 22.87 16.76
CA ASN A 144 4.69 22.29 17.07
C ASN A 144 3.84 22.27 15.80
N GLN A 145 3.39 21.09 15.38
CA GLN A 145 2.66 20.88 14.13
C GLN A 145 1.61 21.99 13.97
N LYS A 146 1.92 23.00 13.15
CA LYS A 146 0.87 23.91 12.71
C LYS A 146 -0.06 23.03 11.90
N SER A 147 -1.23 22.78 12.48
CA SER A 147 -2.32 22.15 11.74
C SER A 147 -2.47 22.89 10.43
N SER A 148 -2.40 22.22 9.31
CA SER A 148 -2.60 22.84 8.00
C SER A 148 -3.99 22.47 7.50
N VAL A 149 -4.72 23.48 7.06
CA VAL A 149 -6.00 23.29 6.39
C VAL A 149 -5.79 23.50 4.90
N THR A 150 -6.21 22.53 4.10
CA THR A 150 -6.15 22.61 2.64
C THR A 150 -7.57 22.64 2.08
N LEU A 151 -7.92 23.70 1.38
CA LEU A 151 -9.17 23.79 0.64
C LEU A 151 -8.97 23.10 -0.73
N VAL A 152 -9.84 22.14 -1.02
CA VAL A 152 -9.80 21.36 -2.26
C VAL A 152 -11.09 21.59 -3.04
N GLY A 153 -10.97 22.10 -4.27
CA GLY A 153 -12.08 22.12 -5.22
C GLY A 153 -12.32 20.71 -5.77
N ALA A 154 -13.52 20.17 -5.53
CA ALA A 154 -13.88 18.81 -5.89
C ALA A 154 -14.23 18.61 -7.39
N GLY A 155 -14.15 19.65 -8.20
CA GLY A 155 -14.57 19.61 -9.60
C GLY A 155 -16.04 19.97 -9.81
N CYS A 156 -16.55 19.83 -11.03
CA CYS A 156 -17.89 20.24 -11.43
C CYS A 156 -18.92 19.10 -11.41
N GLY A 157 -18.75 18.09 -10.55
CA GLY A 157 -19.74 17.04 -10.33
C GLY A 157 -19.17 15.62 -10.30
N ALA A 158 -18.44 15.16 -11.32
CA ALA A 158 -17.90 13.81 -11.32
C ALA A 158 -16.51 13.77 -10.65
N TYR A 159 -16.18 12.66 -9.99
CA TYR A 159 -14.94 12.46 -9.22
C TYR A 159 -13.66 12.58 -10.05
N ASP A 160 -13.74 12.33 -11.35
CA ASP A 160 -12.62 12.38 -12.30
C ASP A 160 -12.25 13.80 -12.77
N PHE A 161 -13.04 14.80 -12.40
CA PHE A 161 -12.73 16.22 -12.63
C PHE A 161 -11.90 16.87 -11.53
N ILE A 162 -11.52 16.12 -10.50
CA ILE A 162 -10.62 16.63 -9.48
C ILE A 162 -9.20 16.79 -10.04
N THR A 163 -8.49 17.81 -9.59
CA THR A 163 -7.07 17.98 -9.95
C THR A 163 -6.22 16.92 -9.25
N VAL A 164 -5.08 16.53 -9.87
CA VAL A 164 -4.10 15.62 -9.23
C VAL A 164 -3.65 16.17 -7.87
N LYS A 165 -3.46 17.49 -7.74
CA LYS A 165 -3.11 18.13 -6.47
C LYS A 165 -4.22 17.95 -5.41
N GLY A 166 -5.47 18.10 -5.81
CA GLY A 166 -6.63 17.87 -4.94
C GLY A 166 -6.72 16.43 -4.48
N LEU A 167 -6.57 15.49 -5.41
CA LEU A 167 -6.57 14.06 -5.11
C LEU A 167 -5.45 13.67 -4.12
N ASN A 168 -4.25 14.22 -4.31
CA ASN A 168 -3.13 13.99 -3.38
C ASN A 168 -3.39 14.61 -2.00
N ALA A 169 -4.08 15.75 -1.92
CA ALA A 169 -4.48 16.33 -0.64
C ALA A 169 -5.48 15.42 0.10
N ILE A 170 -6.47 14.85 -0.60
CA ILE A 170 -7.42 13.88 -0.04
C ILE A 170 -6.70 12.63 0.47
N ARG A 171 -5.78 12.06 -0.31
CA ARG A 171 -5.01 10.86 0.07
C ARG A 171 -4.17 11.04 1.34
N ASN A 172 -3.69 12.27 1.59
CA ASN A 172 -2.82 12.60 2.72
C ASN A 172 -3.57 13.26 3.89
N ALA A 173 -4.87 13.45 3.79
CA ALA A 173 -5.67 14.08 4.84
C ALA A 173 -5.76 13.18 6.08
N GLN A 174 -5.64 13.77 7.27
CA GLN A 174 -5.93 13.12 8.54
C GLN A 174 -7.43 13.27 8.89
N VAL A 175 -8.01 14.41 8.54
CA VAL A 175 -9.43 14.72 8.66
C VAL A 175 -9.91 15.28 7.33
N LEU A 176 -11.03 14.79 6.83
CA LEU A 176 -11.66 15.24 5.60
C LEU A 176 -13.07 15.76 5.92
N VAL A 177 -13.24 17.07 5.79
CA VAL A 177 -14.55 17.71 5.95
C VAL A 177 -15.20 17.86 4.59
N TYR A 178 -16.44 17.41 4.43
CA TYR A 178 -17.13 17.39 3.13
C TYR A 178 -18.63 17.67 3.27
N ASP A 179 -19.26 18.06 2.16
CA ASP A 179 -20.71 18.33 2.06
C ASP A 179 -21.38 17.53 0.93
N ASP A 180 -22.65 17.84 0.65
CA ASP A 180 -23.43 17.18 -0.41
C ASP A 180 -23.03 17.57 -1.85
N LEU A 181 -22.13 18.55 -2.02
CA LEU A 181 -21.77 19.06 -3.35
C LEU A 181 -20.67 18.24 -4.03
N ILE A 182 -20.06 17.31 -3.31
CA ILE A 182 -18.99 16.47 -3.86
C ILE A 182 -19.52 15.13 -4.35
N ASP A 183 -18.81 14.52 -5.29
CA ASP A 183 -19.02 13.11 -5.63
C ASP A 183 -18.44 12.24 -4.49
N LEU A 184 -19.29 11.44 -3.83
CA LEU A 184 -18.89 10.63 -2.68
C LEU A 184 -17.79 9.62 -2.97
N ARG A 185 -17.59 9.24 -4.25
CA ARG A 185 -16.46 8.39 -4.66
C ARG A 185 -15.10 9.01 -4.38
N LEU A 186 -15.03 10.32 -4.20
CA LEU A 186 -13.79 10.99 -3.76
C LEU A 186 -13.36 10.58 -2.36
N LEU A 187 -14.29 10.17 -1.50
CA LEU A 187 -13.99 9.70 -0.14
C LEU A 187 -13.25 8.36 -0.12
N ASP A 188 -13.36 7.57 -1.20
CA ASP A 188 -12.68 6.27 -1.33
C ASP A 188 -11.16 6.43 -1.55
N TYR A 189 -10.73 7.62 -1.97
CA TYR A 189 -9.30 7.93 -2.10
C TYR A 189 -8.62 8.33 -0.79
N ALA A 190 -9.38 8.65 0.26
CA ALA A 190 -8.81 8.96 1.57
C ALA A 190 -8.25 7.69 2.24
N CYS A 191 -7.19 7.86 3.04
CA CYS A 191 -6.62 6.76 3.82
C CYS A 191 -7.68 6.16 4.76
N GLU A 192 -7.61 4.86 5.04
CA GLU A 192 -8.53 4.19 5.99
C GLU A 192 -8.53 4.82 7.38
N SER A 193 -7.39 5.38 7.81
CA SER A 193 -7.25 6.09 9.08
C SER A 193 -7.74 7.55 9.05
N CYS A 194 -8.20 8.04 7.88
CA CYS A 194 -8.71 9.40 7.75
C CYS A 194 -10.10 9.54 8.37
N GLU A 195 -10.25 10.46 9.30
CA GLU A 195 -11.56 10.82 9.85
C GLU A 195 -12.37 11.59 8.81
N LYS A 196 -13.61 11.17 8.56
CA LYS A 196 -14.50 11.77 7.56
C LYS A 196 -15.65 12.48 8.25
N LEU A 197 -15.67 13.82 8.21
CA LEU A 197 -16.68 14.66 8.85
C LEU A 197 -17.62 15.24 7.81
N TYR A 198 -18.90 14.93 7.94
CA TYR A 198 -19.94 15.48 7.10
C TYR A 198 -20.44 16.82 7.64
N ALA A 199 -20.27 17.91 6.87
CA ALA A 199 -20.69 19.27 7.23
C ALA A 199 -21.81 19.83 6.31
N GLY A 200 -22.50 18.97 5.53
CA GLY A 200 -23.51 19.39 4.57
C GLY A 200 -24.79 19.91 5.23
N LYS A 201 -25.38 20.95 4.63
CA LYS A 201 -26.68 21.54 5.04
C LYS A 201 -27.79 20.93 4.18
N ARG A 202 -28.58 20.01 4.72
CA ARG A 202 -29.82 19.56 4.07
C ARG A 202 -30.96 20.54 4.35
N ARG A 203 -31.72 20.91 3.31
CA ARG A 203 -32.95 21.73 3.49
C ARG A 203 -33.87 21.05 4.52
N GLY A 204 -34.08 21.74 5.67
CA GLY A 204 -34.98 21.30 6.75
C GLY A 204 -34.35 20.47 7.87
N LYS A 205 -33.05 20.12 7.79
CA LYS A 205 -32.28 19.54 8.92
C LYS A 205 -30.89 20.18 8.92
N HIS A 206 -30.64 21.11 9.84
CA HIS A 206 -29.30 21.60 10.11
C HIS A 206 -28.53 20.47 10.84
N SER A 207 -27.57 19.86 10.19
CA SER A 207 -26.73 18.80 10.79
C SER A 207 -25.67 19.40 11.73
N MET A 208 -25.28 20.68 11.51
CA MET A 208 -24.33 21.40 12.35
C MET A 208 -24.55 22.90 12.22
N PRO A 209 -24.70 23.69 13.34
CA PRO A 209 -24.75 25.14 13.29
C PRO A 209 -23.47 25.74 12.71
N GLN A 210 -23.58 26.93 12.06
CA GLN A 210 -22.39 27.58 11.45
C GLN A 210 -21.31 27.92 12.49
N GLU A 211 -21.70 28.13 13.75
CA GLU A 211 -20.81 28.44 14.87
C GLU A 211 -19.92 27.22 15.21
N GLU A 212 -20.47 26.01 15.19
CA GLU A 212 -19.73 24.76 15.42
C GLU A 212 -18.82 24.35 14.24
N ILE A 213 -19.08 24.86 13.02
CA ILE A 213 -18.22 24.62 11.86
C ILE A 213 -16.97 25.52 11.91
N ASN A 214 -17.05 26.64 12.63
CA ASN A 214 -16.00 27.64 12.70
C ASN A 214 -15.04 27.43 13.90
N GLU A 215 -15.35 26.52 14.82
CA GLU A 215 -14.48 26.08 15.91
C GLU A 215 -13.55 24.92 15.46
#